data_9daa3310310fbf52d2fefe03bc283af8
#
_entry.id   9daa3310310fbf52d2fefe03bc283af8
#
_cell.length_a   1.000
_cell.length_b   1.000
_cell.length_c   1.000
_cell.angle_alpha   90.00
_cell.angle_beta   90.00
_cell.angle_gamma   90.00
#
_symmetry.space_group_name_H-M   'P 1'
#
loop_
_entity.id
_entity.type
_entity.pdbx_description
1 polymer ?
#
loop_
_entity_poly.entity_id
_entity_poly.type
_entity_poly.pdbx_seq_one_letter_code
_entity_poly.pdbx_strand_id
1 'polypeptide(L)' 'MSVLVIAEHDNKNLKSSTLNTISAAEKLSEDIHLLILGNKIEDLAKSSKSIQLVKKVIICDHEKLEN' A
#
# COMPACT_ATOMS: atom_id res chain seq x y z
N MET A 1 -4.59 -5.79 -17.00
CA MET A 1 -4.92 -6.49 -15.74
C MET A 1 -4.43 -5.67 -14.56
N SER A 2 -5.29 -5.46 -13.59
CA SER A 2 -4.91 -4.75 -12.36
C SER A 2 -4.48 -5.74 -11.29
N VAL A 3 -3.48 -5.37 -10.51
CA VAL A 3 -3.03 -6.17 -9.37
C VAL A 3 -3.26 -5.37 -8.09
N LEU A 4 -3.93 -5.97 -7.12
CA LEU A 4 -4.16 -5.36 -5.83
C LEU A 4 -3.15 -5.91 -4.82
N VAL A 5 -2.39 -5.01 -4.21
CA VAL A 5 -1.45 -5.36 -3.16
C VAL A 5 -1.98 -4.82 -1.83
N ILE A 6 -2.07 -5.69 -0.83
CA ILE A 6 -2.48 -5.28 0.51
C ILE A 6 -1.23 -4.93 1.30
N ALA A 7 -1.19 -3.70 1.81
CA ALA A 7 -0.02 -3.19 2.51
C ALA A 7 0.13 -3.78 3.91
N GLU A 8 1.33 -4.22 4.23
CA GLU A 8 1.72 -4.51 5.61
C GLU A 8 2.53 -3.31 6.10
N HIS A 9 2.22 -2.82 7.29
CA HIS A 9 2.83 -1.59 7.79
C HIS A 9 2.83 -1.55 9.33
N ASP A 10 3.53 -0.56 9.87
CA ASP A 10 3.59 -0.29 11.31
C ASP A 10 2.95 1.06 11.67
N ASN A 11 2.03 1.55 10.85
CA ASN A 11 1.36 2.85 10.90
C ASN A 11 2.24 4.03 10.46
N LYS A 12 3.53 3.85 10.35
CA LYS A 12 4.45 4.91 9.92
C LYS A 12 5.08 4.60 8.58
N ASN A 13 5.46 3.37 8.38
CA ASN A 13 6.14 2.93 7.16
C ASN A 13 5.60 1.61 6.67
N LEU A 14 5.62 1.42 5.35
CA LEU A 14 5.35 0.12 4.77
C LEU A 14 6.47 -0.84 5.15
N LYS A 15 6.12 -2.09 5.42
CA LYS A 15 7.12 -3.12 5.68
C LYS A 15 7.82 -3.50 4.38
N SER A 16 9.04 -3.97 4.50
CA SER A 16 9.83 -4.37 3.33
C SER A 16 9.15 -5.48 2.53
N SER A 17 8.38 -6.35 3.18
CA SER A 17 7.61 -7.39 2.50
C SER A 17 6.63 -6.79 1.50
N THR A 18 5.97 -5.67 1.85
CA THR A 18 5.07 -4.97 0.92
C THR A 18 5.82 -4.44 -0.28
N LEU A 19 6.98 -3.84 -0.06
CA LEU A 19 7.79 -3.29 -1.16
C LEU A 19 8.24 -4.41 -2.10
N ASN A 20 8.62 -5.55 -1.54
CA ASN A 20 9.00 -6.72 -2.34
C ASN A 20 7.81 -7.25 -3.14
N THR A 21 6.62 -7.26 -2.55
CA THR A 21 5.40 -7.69 -3.24
C THR A 21 5.06 -6.76 -4.39
N ILE A 22 5.22 -5.45 -4.20
CA ILE A 22 4.99 -4.46 -5.26
C ILE A 22 5.96 -4.71 -6.42
N SER A 23 7.23 -4.95 -6.11
CA SER A 23 8.24 -5.25 -7.14
C SER A 23 7.91 -6.51 -7.91
N ALA A 24 7.42 -7.54 -7.23
CA ALA A 24 7.01 -8.78 -7.90
C ALA A 24 5.77 -8.56 -8.76
N ALA A 25 4.82 -7.76 -8.27
CA ALA A 25 3.58 -7.46 -9.00
C ALA A 25 3.85 -6.69 -10.30
N GLU A 26 4.88 -5.85 -10.31
CA GLU A 26 5.27 -5.10 -11.50
C GLU A 26 5.53 -6.00 -12.70
N LYS A 27 6.01 -7.21 -12.45
CA LYS A 27 6.28 -8.18 -13.50
C LYS A 27 5.02 -8.74 -14.12
N LEU A 28 3.89 -8.61 -13.43
CA LEU A 28 2.60 -9.12 -13.87
C LEU A 28 1.74 -8.03 -14.52
N SER A 29 1.89 -6.79 -14.08
CA SER A 29 1.05 -5.70 -14.55
C SER A 29 1.69 -4.36 -14.25
N GLU A 30 1.40 -3.36 -15.09
CA GLU A 30 1.78 -1.98 -14.83
C GLU A 30 0.72 -1.25 -13.99
N ASP A 31 -0.43 -1.89 -13.78
CA ASP A 31 -1.55 -1.29 -13.06
C ASP A 31 -1.64 -1.86 -11.65
N ILE A 32 -0.79 -1.34 -10.78
CA ILE A 32 -0.69 -1.79 -9.40
C ILE A 32 -1.47 -0.85 -8.48
N HIS A 33 -2.42 -1.41 -7.73
CA HIS A 33 -3.20 -0.68 -6.74
C HIS A 33 -2.78 -1.15 -5.35
N LEU A 34 -2.54 -0.20 -4.45
CA LEU A 34 -2.13 -0.50 -3.08
C LEU A 34 -3.28 -0.21 -2.12
N LEU A 35 -3.69 -1.21 -1.34
CA LEU A 35 -4.73 -1.07 -0.33
C LEU A 35 -4.09 -1.00 1.04
N ILE A 36 -4.35 0.08 1.77
CA ILE A 36 -3.84 0.28 3.12
C ILE A 36 -5.00 0.28 4.11
N LEU A 37 -4.97 -0.66 5.04
CA LEU A 37 -5.96 -0.78 6.11
C LEU A 37 -5.29 -0.40 7.43
N GLY A 38 -5.95 0.43 8.22
CA GLY A 38 -5.40 0.79 9.50
C GLY A 38 -6.14 1.94 10.17
N ASN A 39 -5.53 2.47 11.23
CA ASN A 39 -6.06 3.59 11.97
C ASN A 39 -5.03 4.73 11.95
N LYS A 40 -5.47 5.93 11.60
CA LYS A 40 -4.63 7.14 11.52
C LYS A 40 -3.45 6.94 10.56
N ILE A 41 -3.77 6.50 9.34
CA ILE A 41 -2.77 6.16 8.32
C ILE A 41 -2.65 7.20 7.21
N GLU A 42 -3.11 8.44 7.43
CA GLU A 42 -3.06 9.47 6.40
C GLU A 42 -1.65 9.77 5.93
N ASP A 43 -0.70 9.90 6.85
CA ASP A 43 0.68 10.20 6.49
C ASP A 43 1.32 9.05 5.74
N LEU A 44 1.00 7.83 6.16
CA LEU A 44 1.47 6.62 5.47
C LEU A 44 0.93 6.59 4.04
N ALA A 45 -0.34 6.93 3.87
CA ALA A 45 -0.95 6.97 2.53
C ALA A 45 -0.27 8.00 1.64
N LYS A 46 0.02 9.17 2.18
CA LYS A 46 0.70 10.23 1.43
C LYS A 46 2.09 9.80 0.97
N SER A 47 2.86 9.17 1.85
CA SER A 47 4.19 8.69 1.50
C SER A 47 4.12 7.54 0.49
N SER A 48 3.09 6.69 0.59
CA SER A 48 2.91 5.58 -0.35
C SER A 48 2.60 6.04 -1.77
N LYS A 49 1.98 7.21 -1.92
CA LYS A 49 1.69 7.76 -3.25
C LYS A 49 2.95 8.12 -4.03
N SER A 50 4.08 8.28 -3.34
CA SER A 50 5.34 8.57 -4.00
C SER A 50 6.03 7.33 -4.58
N ILE A 51 5.50 6.14 -4.32
CA ILE A 51 6.04 4.92 -4.87
C ILE A 51 5.72 4.86 -6.36
N GLN A 52 6.76 4.90 -7.18
CA GLN A 52 6.62 5.06 -8.63
C GLN A 52 5.79 3.96 -9.30
N LEU A 53 5.86 2.73 -8.78
CA LEU A 53 5.20 1.58 -9.37
C LEU A 53 3.70 1.51 -9.05
N VAL A 54 3.26 2.27 -8.05
CA VAL A 54 1.87 2.23 -7.61
C VAL A 54 1.06 3.28 -8.35
N LYS A 55 -0.01 2.85 -9.01
CA LYS A 55 -0.90 3.74 -9.78
C LYS A 55 -2.01 4.33 -8.93
N LYS A 56 -2.44 3.60 -7.90
CA LYS A 56 -3.55 4.04 -7.07
C LYS A 56 -3.36 3.53 -5.64
N VAL A 57 -3.61 4.41 -4.68
CA VAL A 57 -3.60 4.05 -3.26
C VAL A 57 -5.04 4.11 -2.75
N ILE A 58 -5.52 3.00 -2.22
CA ILE A 58 -6.85 2.89 -1.62
C ILE A 58 -6.68 2.80 -0.12
N ILE A 59 -7.39 3.65 0.62
CA ILE A 59 -7.23 3.76 2.06
C ILE A 59 -8.52 3.35 2.76
N CYS A 60 -8.40 2.50 3.78
CA CYS A 60 -9.48 2.22 4.70
C CYS A 60 -8.98 2.57 6.10
N ASP A 61 -9.30 3.79 6.54
CA ASP A 61 -8.83 4.32 7.83
C ASP A 61 -9.99 4.27 8.82
N HIS A 62 -9.88 3.41 9.82
CA HIS A 62 -10.93 3.22 10.80
C HIS A 62 -10.32 2.85 12.15
N GLU A 63 -10.89 3.39 13.23
CA GLU A 63 -10.37 3.18 14.58
C GLU A 63 -10.31 1.71 15.00
N LYS A 64 -11.14 0.86 14.39
CA LYS A 64 -11.15 -0.57 14.70
C LYS A 64 -10.09 -1.37 13.95
N LEU A 65 -9.33 -0.72 13.07
CA LEU A 65 -8.30 -1.36 12.25
C LEU A 65 -6.91 -1.07 12.78
N GLU A 66 -6.74 -1.03 14.09
CA GLU A 66 -5.44 -0.80 14.70
C GLU A 66 -4.51 -1.99 14.50
N ASN A 67 -3.24 -1.66 14.32
CA ASN A 67 -2.18 -2.64 14.28
C ASN A 67 -1.52 -2.77 15.65
#